data_e1313293791f2d998d1aa3547bcaf874
#
_entry.id   e1313293791f2d998d1aa3547bcaf874
#
_cell.length_a   1.000
_cell.length_b   1.000
_cell.length_c   1.000
_cell.angle_alpha   90.00
_cell.angle_beta   90.00
_cell.angle_gamma   90.00
#
_symmetry.space_group_name_H-M   'P 1'
#
loop_
_entity.id
_entity.type
_entity.pdbx_description
1 polymer ?
#
loop_
_entity_poly.entity_id
_entity_poly.type
_entity_poly.pdbx_seq_one_letter_code
_entity_poly.pdbx_strand_id
1 'polypeptide(L)'
;MTSKNSKIDDEIDSNLTAILGIEVQSYSEKYVDGKTATFYLVELISHITQKTWTIEKRYSEFKTIHDKLHKIFPRLPKIPGKTFTKVTSEEGLNKRKELLQLFLRECVKRRDILQNKDFQVFLDLEKNAPEIVGNNVTQIYDYKKCPLGVRSFIIVPHREIMLVCCSNMNIVSRTNVTLTNLAFGITSKGEDDFKIPMGAAFIYQCKPDKKEIYIIHKIWAKPFPTQTGVIYWDDKNEIYCIGLDDGRVFAYKGDSKTYYLKMSKVCELKFHTDRVMGVAIEPNTKRLFSCSTDKTFYVTDLSKDENECILINTSMAGFTNMEMDVPNQRIFLTNELGELSVYSMQTYPPTLVRNLQTSSLSSIRAFHIDYKNNYIFTGNVGGKICIMNLPEKNKERLISEISNFGVGEQKIRVCRSDPVNYELITGDENGRVTIWNLKTGKPIYLWEAHPKSAITQMWYQYDKHILWTGGKDLRIKMWQLPEKWVSEDFNTFENTEVSNITAKIVTEKLEKANNRKEGEEDSDDDDLNGWCYRKY
;
A
#
# COMPACT_ATOMS: atom_id res chain seq x y z
N MET A 1 -23.93 3.14 33.73
CA MET A 1 -23.55 1.76 33.37
C MET A 1 -22.94 1.74 31.95
N THR A 2 -21.90 2.56 31.71
CA THR A 2 -21.31 2.74 30.35
C THR A 2 -19.77 2.80 30.36
N SER A 3 -19.11 2.18 31.34
CA SER A 3 -17.62 2.24 31.42
C SER A 3 -16.92 0.90 31.64
N LYS A 4 -17.62 -0.24 31.46
CA LYS A 4 -17.00 -1.57 31.62
C LYS A 4 -16.80 -2.35 30.31
N ASN A 5 -17.40 -1.93 29.19
CA ASN A 5 -17.27 -2.66 27.93
C ASN A 5 -16.05 -2.25 27.09
N SER A 6 -15.47 -1.05 27.32
CA SER A 6 -14.29 -0.61 26.54
C SER A 6 -12.96 -1.29 26.94
N LYS A 7 -12.87 -1.84 28.16
CA LYS A 7 -11.65 -2.53 28.63
C LYS A 7 -11.53 -3.98 28.18
N ILE A 8 -12.68 -4.62 27.86
CA ILE A 8 -12.69 -6.04 27.42
C ILE A 8 -12.36 -6.13 25.93
N ASP A 9 -12.80 -5.16 25.13
CA ASP A 9 -12.50 -5.11 23.69
C ASP A 9 -11.00 -4.79 23.42
N ASP A 10 -10.35 -3.97 24.26
CA ASP A 10 -8.92 -3.67 24.15
C ASP A 10 -8.01 -4.85 24.56
N GLU A 11 -8.44 -5.73 25.47
CA GLU A 11 -7.66 -6.92 25.87
C GLU A 11 -7.75 -8.07 24.86
N ILE A 12 -8.88 -8.23 24.16
CA ILE A 12 -9.05 -9.30 23.15
C ILE A 12 -8.23 -9.00 21.88
N ASP A 13 -8.09 -7.73 21.51
CA ASP A 13 -7.40 -7.34 20.27
C ASP A 13 -5.86 -7.37 20.39
N SER A 14 -5.31 -7.33 21.60
CA SER A 14 -3.86 -7.24 21.81
C SER A 14 -3.11 -8.58 21.69
N ASN A 15 -3.77 -9.71 21.83
CA ASN A 15 -3.12 -11.04 21.88
C ASN A 15 -3.14 -11.82 20.55
N LEU A 16 -3.88 -11.38 19.56
CA LEU A 16 -4.14 -12.18 18.34
C LEU A 16 -3.26 -11.83 17.12
N THR A 17 -2.35 -10.85 17.23
CA THR A 17 -1.53 -10.40 16.08
C THR A 17 -0.03 -10.64 16.23
N ALA A 18 0.45 -11.01 17.41
CA ALA A 18 1.87 -11.25 17.64
C ALA A 18 2.22 -12.72 17.44
N ILE A 19 3.20 -13.02 16.56
CA ILE A 19 3.79 -14.37 16.44
C ILE A 19 4.62 -14.74 17.67
N LEU A 20 4.89 -13.77 18.52
CA LEU A 20 5.65 -13.86 19.75
C LEU A 20 4.85 -13.26 20.89
N GLY A 21 4.46 -14.08 21.84
CA GLY A 21 3.91 -13.63 23.13
C GLY A 21 5.04 -13.21 24.05
N ILE A 22 4.84 -12.16 24.85
CA ILE A 22 5.85 -11.65 25.77
C ILE A 22 5.21 -11.09 27.04
N GLU A 23 5.73 -11.50 28.19
CA GLU A 23 5.24 -11.07 29.49
C GLU A 23 6.39 -10.84 30.48
N VAL A 24 6.37 -9.70 31.17
CA VAL A 24 7.27 -9.44 32.28
C VAL A 24 6.65 -10.03 33.55
N GLN A 25 7.08 -11.22 33.93
CA GLN A 25 6.50 -11.99 35.03
C GLN A 25 6.77 -11.35 36.40
N SER A 26 8.03 -11.10 36.69
CA SER A 26 8.48 -10.64 38.02
C SER A 26 9.75 -9.81 37.94
N TYR A 27 10.16 -9.31 39.04
CA TYR A 27 11.49 -8.72 39.23
C TYR A 27 12.17 -9.27 40.50
N SER A 28 13.49 -9.30 40.50
CA SER A 28 14.31 -9.74 41.60
C SER A 28 15.52 -8.82 41.79
N GLU A 29 16.01 -8.70 43.00
CA GLU A 29 17.26 -8.01 43.27
C GLU A 29 18.41 -9.01 43.37
N LYS A 30 19.49 -8.75 42.65
CA LYS A 30 20.71 -9.57 42.67
C LYS A 30 21.93 -8.71 42.93
N TYR A 31 22.90 -9.28 43.63
CA TYR A 31 24.19 -8.63 43.89
C TYR A 31 25.15 -8.98 42.75
N VAL A 32 25.52 -7.97 41.93
CA VAL A 32 26.39 -8.15 40.76
C VAL A 32 27.41 -7.01 40.74
N ASP A 33 28.67 -7.33 40.56
CA ASP A 33 29.79 -6.36 40.48
C ASP A 33 29.85 -5.39 41.68
N GLY A 34 29.65 -5.89 42.89
CA GLY A 34 29.72 -5.08 44.11
C GLY A 34 28.51 -4.18 44.37
N LYS A 35 27.42 -4.30 43.58
CA LYS A 35 26.20 -3.49 43.70
C LYS A 35 24.93 -4.36 43.54
N THR A 36 23.89 -3.97 44.25
CA THR A 36 22.57 -4.57 44.07
C THR A 36 21.90 -3.99 42.81
N ALA A 37 21.47 -4.85 41.91
CA ALA A 37 20.75 -4.51 40.68
C ALA A 37 19.41 -5.22 40.62
N THR A 38 18.39 -4.54 40.05
CA THR A 38 17.07 -5.13 39.78
C THR A 38 17.07 -5.75 38.43
N PHE A 39 16.67 -7.03 38.37
CA PHE A 39 16.46 -7.83 37.14
C PHE A 39 14.98 -8.08 36.97
N TYR A 40 14.55 -8.10 35.73
CA TYR A 40 13.19 -8.42 35.32
C TYR A 40 13.19 -9.75 34.58
N LEU A 41 12.36 -10.69 35.04
CA LEU A 41 12.15 -11.96 34.40
C LEU A 41 11.06 -11.78 33.33
N VAL A 42 11.42 -12.06 32.09
CA VAL A 42 10.54 -11.95 30.94
C VAL A 42 10.31 -13.34 30.38
N GLU A 43 9.06 -13.76 30.30
CA GLU A 43 8.64 -14.98 29.64
C GLU A 43 8.23 -14.67 28.20
N LEU A 44 8.64 -15.56 27.29
CA LEU A 44 8.34 -15.47 25.88
C LEU A 44 7.75 -16.80 25.40
N ILE A 45 6.81 -16.72 24.47
CA ILE A 45 6.23 -17.86 23.79
C ILE A 45 6.20 -17.61 22.28
N SER A 46 6.81 -18.51 21.51
CA SER A 46 6.61 -18.55 20.06
C SER A 46 5.23 -19.15 19.78
N HIS A 47 4.33 -18.35 19.21
CA HIS A 47 3.01 -18.85 18.79
C HIS A 47 3.08 -19.78 17.57
N ILE A 48 4.24 -19.88 16.94
CA ILE A 48 4.50 -20.78 15.81
C ILE A 48 4.80 -22.18 16.30
N THR A 49 5.80 -22.31 17.19
CA THR A 49 6.29 -23.61 17.68
C THR A 49 5.75 -23.98 19.06
N GLN A 50 4.98 -23.09 19.70
CA GLN A 50 4.50 -23.22 21.09
C GLN A 50 5.63 -23.36 22.12
N LYS A 51 6.88 -23.06 21.71
CA LYS A 51 8.04 -23.11 22.60
C LYS A 51 8.04 -21.88 23.50
N THR A 52 8.22 -22.12 24.80
CA THR A 52 8.40 -21.08 25.82
C THR A 52 9.84 -21.00 26.27
N TRP A 53 10.31 -19.80 26.60
CA TRP A 53 11.59 -19.56 27.25
C TRP A 53 11.53 -18.31 28.11
N THR A 54 12.50 -18.15 28.98
CA THR A 54 12.63 -16.96 29.83
C THR A 54 13.96 -16.29 29.61
N ILE A 55 13.97 -14.97 29.68
CA ILE A 55 15.17 -14.16 29.73
C ILE A 55 15.16 -13.31 31.00
N GLU A 56 16.32 -13.02 31.51
CA GLU A 56 16.47 -12.15 32.67
C GLU A 56 17.34 -10.94 32.28
N LYS A 57 16.80 -9.74 32.38
CA LYS A 57 17.44 -8.51 31.91
C LYS A 57 17.40 -7.42 32.96
N ARG A 58 18.50 -6.64 33.08
CA ARG A 58 18.56 -5.46 33.94
C ARG A 58 17.86 -4.26 33.29
N TYR A 59 17.37 -3.34 34.09
CA TYR A 59 16.78 -2.10 33.56
C TYR A 59 17.70 -1.36 32.57
N SER A 60 19.02 -1.37 32.80
CA SER A 60 20.00 -0.75 31.89
C SER A 60 20.03 -1.36 30.50
N GLU A 61 19.75 -2.67 30.38
CA GLU A 61 19.67 -3.37 29.09
C GLU A 61 18.40 -2.98 28.35
N PHE A 62 17.26 -2.89 29.05
CA PHE A 62 16.03 -2.32 28.48
C PHE A 62 16.23 -0.90 27.98
N LYS A 63 16.94 -0.07 28.75
CA LYS A 63 17.22 1.31 28.33
C LYS A 63 18.11 1.35 27.08
N THR A 64 19.11 0.49 27.01
CA THR A 64 20.02 0.41 25.87
C THR A 64 19.27 -0.01 24.61
N ILE A 65 18.45 -1.06 24.68
CA ILE A 65 17.68 -1.51 23.51
C ILE A 65 16.61 -0.49 23.10
N HIS A 66 15.92 0.12 24.07
CA HIS A 66 14.96 1.19 23.79
C HIS A 66 15.61 2.35 23.04
N ASP A 67 16.77 2.85 23.51
CA ASP A 67 17.46 3.98 22.90
C ASP A 67 17.97 3.67 21.48
N LYS A 68 18.39 2.43 21.24
CA LYS A 68 18.74 1.94 19.89
C LYS A 68 17.54 1.89 18.98
N LEU A 69 16.45 1.29 19.43
CA LEU A 69 15.21 1.17 18.64
C LEU A 69 14.55 2.51 18.41
N HIS A 70 14.54 3.40 19.42
CA HIS A 70 13.91 4.72 19.30
C HIS A 70 14.57 5.63 18.25
N LYS A 71 15.86 5.45 17.98
CA LYS A 71 16.55 6.15 16.87
C LYS A 71 16.01 5.76 15.50
N ILE A 72 15.61 4.49 15.35
CA ILE A 72 15.09 3.93 14.11
C ILE A 72 13.57 4.07 14.05
N PHE A 73 12.91 3.88 15.20
CA PHE A 73 11.45 3.86 15.38
C PHE A 73 11.00 4.90 16.41
N PRO A 74 10.89 6.19 16.07
CA PRO A 74 10.64 7.28 17.03
C PRO A 74 9.30 7.22 17.79
N ARG A 75 8.34 6.39 17.33
CA ARG A 75 6.99 6.29 17.93
C ARG A 75 6.85 5.17 18.97
N LEU A 76 7.93 4.57 19.42
CA LEU A 76 7.88 3.57 20.48
C LEU A 76 7.46 4.18 21.81
N PRO A 77 6.73 3.42 22.67
CA PRO A 77 6.39 3.85 24.01
C PRO A 77 7.62 4.23 24.81
N LYS A 78 7.52 5.32 25.56
CA LYS A 78 8.60 5.76 26.43
C LYS A 78 8.73 4.80 27.62
N ILE A 79 9.94 4.37 27.91
CA ILE A 79 10.24 3.68 29.16
C ILE A 79 10.62 4.69 30.22
N PRO A 80 10.50 4.34 31.52
CA PRO A 80 10.85 5.26 32.61
C PRO A 80 12.28 5.82 32.46
N GLY A 81 12.49 7.09 32.79
CA GLY A 81 13.82 7.67 32.81
C GLY A 81 14.73 7.01 33.87
N LYS A 82 16.06 7.11 33.71
CA LYS A 82 16.98 6.82 34.80
C LYS A 82 16.72 7.83 35.91
N THR A 83 16.31 7.38 37.10
CA THR A 83 16.29 8.19 38.29
C THR A 83 17.71 8.23 38.91
N PHE A 84 18.12 9.36 39.45
CA PHE A 84 19.42 9.48 40.14
C PHE A 84 19.48 8.60 41.40
N THR A 85 18.32 8.29 41.99
CA THR A 85 18.17 7.37 43.13
C THR A 85 17.64 6.03 42.64
N LYS A 86 18.15 4.93 43.24
CA LYS A 86 17.65 3.59 43.00
C LYS A 86 16.16 3.53 43.35
N VAL A 87 15.33 3.04 42.45
CA VAL A 87 13.92 2.77 42.75
C VAL A 87 13.87 1.51 43.61
N THR A 88 13.54 1.66 44.87
CA THR A 88 13.48 0.58 45.86
C THR A 88 12.07 0.36 46.39
N SER A 89 11.14 1.29 46.16
CA SER A 89 9.75 1.10 46.56
C SER A 89 9.06 0.08 45.67
N GLU A 90 8.30 -0.79 46.27
CA GLU A 90 7.51 -1.83 45.55
C GLU A 90 6.59 -1.22 44.50
N GLU A 91 5.91 -0.13 44.85
CA GLU A 91 5.06 0.62 43.91
C GLU A 91 5.86 1.14 42.69
N GLY A 92 7.05 1.69 42.91
CA GLY A 92 7.92 2.19 41.86
C GLY A 92 8.44 1.08 40.94
N LEU A 93 8.75 -0.09 41.49
CA LEU A 93 9.18 -1.26 40.75
C LEU A 93 8.03 -1.87 39.93
N ASN A 94 6.83 -1.94 40.48
CA ASN A 94 5.63 -2.40 39.79
C ASN A 94 5.27 -1.47 38.62
N LYS A 95 5.24 -0.17 38.84
CA LYS A 95 5.02 0.80 37.77
C LYS A 95 6.06 0.70 36.65
N ARG A 96 7.32 0.46 37.01
CA ARG A 96 8.38 0.23 36.01
C ARG A 96 8.18 -1.05 35.24
N LYS A 97 7.77 -2.15 35.90
CA LYS A 97 7.40 -3.43 35.27
C LYS A 97 6.30 -3.22 34.22
N GLU A 98 5.22 -2.51 34.55
CA GLU A 98 4.11 -2.22 33.64
C GLU A 98 4.56 -1.45 32.39
N LEU A 99 5.39 -0.42 32.55
CA LEU A 99 5.89 0.36 31.42
C LEU A 99 6.86 -0.44 30.53
N LEU A 100 7.68 -1.32 31.11
CA LEU A 100 8.51 -2.26 30.36
C LEU A 100 7.65 -3.29 29.61
N GLN A 101 6.58 -3.78 30.22
CA GLN A 101 5.61 -4.67 29.60
C GLN A 101 4.95 -4.01 28.38
N LEU A 102 4.47 -2.76 28.53
CA LEU A 102 3.87 -2.01 27.42
C LEU A 102 4.87 -1.82 26.28
N PHE A 103 6.09 -1.42 26.57
CA PHE A 103 7.15 -1.27 25.56
C PHE A 103 7.41 -2.56 24.80
N LEU A 104 7.59 -3.68 25.50
CA LEU A 104 7.84 -4.98 24.86
C LEU A 104 6.65 -5.45 24.01
N ARG A 105 5.42 -5.30 24.53
CA ARG A 105 4.20 -5.66 23.77
C ARG A 105 4.10 -4.88 22.46
N GLU A 106 4.39 -3.59 22.48
CA GLU A 106 4.36 -2.79 21.25
C GLU A 106 5.51 -3.14 20.29
N CYS A 107 6.66 -3.54 20.82
CA CYS A 107 7.77 -4.00 19.98
C CYS A 107 7.44 -5.33 19.26
N VAL A 108 6.88 -6.31 19.95
CA VAL A 108 6.61 -7.63 19.36
C VAL A 108 5.41 -7.65 18.39
N LYS A 109 4.52 -6.66 18.47
CA LYS A 109 3.47 -6.45 17.46
C LYS A 109 4.04 -6.03 16.09
N ARG A 110 5.26 -5.52 16.06
CA ARG A 110 5.89 -4.96 14.87
C ARG A 110 6.98 -5.90 14.36
N ARG A 111 6.75 -6.47 13.18
CA ARG A 111 7.70 -7.38 12.53
C ARG A 111 9.03 -6.69 12.18
N ASP A 112 9.01 -5.43 11.74
CA ASP A 112 10.22 -4.66 11.44
C ASP A 112 11.11 -4.46 12.68
N ILE A 113 10.53 -4.41 13.88
CA ILE A 113 11.28 -4.38 15.14
C ILE A 113 11.79 -5.77 15.51
N LEU A 114 10.98 -6.83 15.35
CA LEU A 114 11.40 -8.21 15.57
C LEU A 114 12.57 -8.62 14.65
N GLN A 115 12.72 -7.96 13.51
CA GLN A 115 13.82 -8.17 12.57
C GLN A 115 15.08 -7.35 12.89
N ASN A 116 15.01 -6.46 13.87
CA ASN A 116 16.18 -5.74 14.31
C ASN A 116 17.13 -6.66 15.08
N LYS A 117 18.37 -6.80 14.60
CA LYS A 117 19.36 -7.72 15.21
C LYS A 117 19.62 -7.46 16.69
N ASP A 118 19.69 -6.20 17.11
CA ASP A 118 19.89 -5.87 18.53
C ASP A 118 18.70 -6.36 19.37
N PHE A 119 17.47 -6.26 18.84
CA PHE A 119 16.28 -6.74 19.52
C PHE A 119 16.19 -8.28 19.53
N GLN A 120 16.59 -8.94 18.44
CA GLN A 120 16.68 -10.40 18.37
C GLN A 120 17.66 -10.96 19.42
N VAL A 121 18.84 -10.33 19.54
CA VAL A 121 19.85 -10.68 20.56
C VAL A 121 19.31 -10.39 21.96
N PHE A 122 18.62 -9.28 22.18
CA PHE A 122 18.03 -8.95 23.47
C PHE A 122 16.99 -10.00 23.93
N LEU A 123 16.22 -10.55 23.00
CA LEU A 123 15.18 -11.58 23.26
C LEU A 123 15.69 -13.02 23.15
N ASP A 124 16.97 -13.24 22.82
CA ASP A 124 17.56 -14.57 22.54
C ASP A 124 16.80 -15.35 21.45
N LEU A 125 16.29 -14.68 20.41
CA LEU A 125 15.45 -15.28 19.37
C LEU A 125 16.18 -16.31 18.51
N GLU A 126 17.42 -16.06 18.10
CA GLU A 126 18.19 -17.00 17.25
C GLU A 126 18.29 -18.40 17.88
N LYS A 127 18.41 -18.46 19.21
CA LYS A 127 18.52 -19.73 19.96
C LYS A 127 17.16 -20.38 20.20
N ASN A 128 16.14 -19.58 20.45
CA ASN A 128 14.87 -20.08 20.99
C ASN A 128 13.73 -20.10 19.97
N ALA A 129 13.74 -19.21 18.99
CA ALA A 129 12.72 -19.08 17.96
C ALA A 129 13.35 -18.69 16.61
N PRO A 130 14.24 -19.53 16.04
CA PRO A 130 14.90 -19.25 14.76
C PRO A 130 13.92 -19.06 13.60
N GLU A 131 12.74 -19.68 13.69
CA GLU A 131 11.64 -19.52 12.75
C GLU A 131 11.12 -18.07 12.67
N ILE A 132 11.20 -17.32 13.76
CA ILE A 132 10.83 -15.90 13.80
C ILE A 132 11.91 -15.05 13.12
N VAL A 133 13.17 -15.43 13.27
CA VAL A 133 14.34 -14.75 12.70
C VAL A 133 14.46 -14.98 11.19
N GLY A 134 14.15 -16.20 10.74
CA GLY A 134 14.32 -16.63 9.34
C GLY A 134 13.28 -16.09 8.36
N ASN A 135 12.19 -15.49 8.84
CA ASN A 135 11.05 -15.07 8.02
C ASN A 135 11.12 -13.58 7.68
N ASN A 136 12.08 -13.20 6.83
CA ASN A 136 12.42 -11.79 6.58
C ASN A 136 12.02 -11.32 5.19
N VAL A 137 11.46 -10.10 5.14
CA VAL A 137 11.51 -9.28 3.94
C VAL A 137 12.94 -8.75 3.79
N THR A 138 13.60 -9.11 2.71
CA THR A 138 14.98 -8.68 2.44
C THR A 138 14.98 -7.64 1.33
N GLN A 139 15.57 -6.48 1.58
CA GLN A 139 15.83 -5.53 0.50
C GLN A 139 16.96 -6.07 -0.38
N ILE A 140 16.64 -6.41 -1.63
CA ILE A 140 17.60 -6.98 -2.58
C ILE A 140 18.15 -5.91 -3.53
N TYR A 141 17.46 -4.78 -3.69
CA TYR A 141 17.90 -3.70 -4.56
C TYR A 141 17.39 -2.34 -4.12
N ASP A 142 18.20 -1.27 -4.34
CA ASP A 142 17.85 0.12 -4.07
C ASP A 142 18.38 1.02 -5.19
N TYR A 143 17.51 1.38 -6.13
CA TYR A 143 17.85 2.31 -7.20
C TYR A 143 17.68 3.75 -6.73
N LYS A 144 18.82 4.43 -6.53
CA LYS A 144 18.90 5.80 -5.97
C LYS A 144 19.09 6.89 -7.02
N LYS A 145 18.97 6.55 -8.31
CA LYS A 145 19.30 7.46 -9.42
C LYS A 145 18.09 8.02 -10.15
N CYS A 146 16.87 7.93 -9.56
CA CYS A 146 15.72 8.63 -10.12
C CYS A 146 15.95 10.13 -9.97
N PRO A 147 15.91 10.90 -11.05
CA PRO A 147 16.24 12.34 -11.00
C PRO A 147 15.18 13.17 -10.28
N LEU A 148 13.95 12.69 -10.22
CA LEU A 148 12.79 13.30 -9.56
C LEU A 148 12.04 12.25 -8.75
N GLY A 149 11.08 12.68 -7.91
CA GLY A 149 10.23 11.76 -7.14
C GLY A 149 9.45 10.81 -8.04
N VAL A 150 9.50 9.52 -7.76
CA VAL A 150 8.76 8.51 -8.52
C VAL A 150 7.26 8.70 -8.29
N ARG A 151 6.50 8.83 -9.36
CA ARG A 151 5.03 8.95 -9.33
C ARG A 151 4.36 7.64 -9.66
N SER A 152 4.83 6.99 -10.72
CA SER A 152 4.34 5.69 -11.15
C SER A 152 5.43 4.96 -11.92
N PHE A 153 5.40 3.62 -11.93
CA PHE A 153 6.22 2.79 -12.79
C PHE A 153 5.48 1.53 -13.22
N ILE A 154 5.88 0.98 -14.34
CA ILE A 154 5.39 -0.28 -14.89
C ILE A 154 6.60 -1.12 -15.28
N ILE A 155 6.62 -2.38 -14.88
CA ILE A 155 7.65 -3.35 -15.28
C ILE A 155 7.05 -4.27 -16.34
N VAL A 156 7.76 -4.44 -17.44
CA VAL A 156 7.39 -5.33 -18.56
C VAL A 156 8.48 -6.39 -18.69
N PRO A 157 8.42 -7.48 -17.92
CA PRO A 157 9.53 -8.44 -17.77
C PRO A 157 9.95 -9.11 -19.08
N HIS A 158 9.00 -9.51 -19.92
CA HIS A 158 9.26 -10.20 -21.19
C HIS A 158 9.88 -9.27 -22.25
N ARG A 159 9.82 -7.96 -22.06
CA ARG A 159 10.49 -6.96 -22.91
C ARG A 159 11.76 -6.39 -22.25
N GLU A 160 12.07 -6.82 -21.05
CA GLU A 160 13.21 -6.35 -20.26
C GLU A 160 13.24 -4.82 -20.08
N ILE A 161 12.07 -4.18 -19.94
CA ILE A 161 11.97 -2.74 -19.74
C ILE A 161 11.17 -2.38 -18.48
N MET A 162 11.50 -1.22 -17.93
CA MET A 162 10.74 -0.53 -16.91
C MET A 162 10.44 0.89 -17.38
N LEU A 163 9.15 1.24 -17.40
CA LEU A 163 8.68 2.58 -17.67
C LEU A 163 8.48 3.30 -16.35
N VAL A 164 8.95 4.54 -16.25
CA VAL A 164 8.86 5.33 -15.00
C VAL A 164 8.42 6.74 -15.35
N CYS A 165 7.50 7.30 -14.59
CA CYS A 165 7.28 8.73 -14.55
C CYS A 165 7.67 9.31 -13.19
N CYS A 166 8.26 10.48 -13.24
CA CYS A 166 8.81 11.19 -12.10
C CYS A 166 8.34 12.64 -12.10
N SER A 167 8.18 13.22 -10.91
CA SER A 167 7.77 14.61 -10.75
C SER A 167 8.59 15.31 -9.69
N ASN A 168 8.78 16.61 -9.87
CA ASN A 168 9.38 17.49 -8.86
C ASN A 168 8.38 17.69 -7.72
N MET A 169 8.60 17.01 -6.60
CA MET A 169 7.72 17.04 -5.44
C MET A 169 8.32 17.89 -4.31
N ASN A 170 8.64 19.15 -4.59
CA ASN A 170 9.19 20.12 -3.63
C ASN A 170 10.58 19.78 -3.06
N ILE A 171 11.35 18.90 -3.72
CA ILE A 171 12.74 18.61 -3.34
C ILE A 171 13.67 19.35 -4.32
N VAL A 172 13.80 20.64 -4.14
CA VAL A 172 14.80 21.42 -4.90
C VAL A 172 16.10 21.42 -4.12
N SER A 173 16.92 20.37 -4.29
CA SER A 173 18.33 20.42 -3.91
C SER A 173 19.19 20.66 -5.17
N ARG A 174 20.33 21.34 -5.02
CA ARG A 174 21.30 21.51 -6.12
C ARG A 174 21.73 20.16 -6.71
N THR A 175 21.82 19.13 -5.89
CA THR A 175 22.16 17.75 -6.28
C THR A 175 21.10 17.16 -7.24
N ASN A 176 19.82 17.43 -7.02
CA ASN A 176 18.74 16.93 -7.88
C ASN A 176 18.75 17.62 -9.25
N VAL A 177 19.10 18.91 -9.31
CA VAL A 177 19.27 19.65 -10.58
C VAL A 177 20.35 19.00 -11.42
N THR A 178 21.50 18.71 -10.83
CA THR A 178 22.61 18.06 -11.51
C THR A 178 22.23 16.67 -12.02
N LEU A 179 21.55 15.85 -11.21
CA LEU A 179 21.10 14.50 -11.61
C LEU A 179 20.05 14.59 -12.74
N THR A 180 19.14 15.57 -12.67
CA THR A 180 18.14 15.81 -13.72
C THR A 180 18.82 16.21 -15.03
N ASN A 181 19.77 17.12 -14.99
CA ASN A 181 20.50 17.58 -16.17
C ASN A 181 21.30 16.43 -16.80
N LEU A 182 22.00 15.62 -15.99
CA LEU A 182 22.69 14.41 -16.45
C LEU A 182 21.72 13.40 -17.07
N ALA A 183 20.54 13.23 -16.49
CA ALA A 183 19.52 12.33 -17.02
C ALA A 183 19.01 12.75 -18.40
N PHE A 184 18.96 14.06 -18.69
CA PHE A 184 18.54 14.59 -20.00
C PHE A 184 19.69 14.91 -20.95
N GLY A 185 20.95 14.72 -20.53
CA GLY A 185 22.11 15.06 -21.33
C GLY A 185 22.29 16.58 -21.53
N ILE A 186 21.74 17.39 -20.62
CA ILE A 186 21.89 18.84 -20.65
C ILE A 186 23.26 19.18 -20.07
N THR A 187 24.20 19.58 -20.91
CA THR A 187 25.50 20.10 -20.49
C THR A 187 25.36 21.60 -20.26
N SER A 188 25.65 22.06 -19.04
CA SER A 188 25.60 23.48 -18.66
C SER A 188 26.59 24.33 -19.46
N LYS A 189 26.08 25.08 -20.38
CA LYS A 189 26.77 26.24 -20.94
C LYS A 189 25.87 27.48 -20.77
N GLY A 190 25.96 28.12 -19.60
CA GLY A 190 25.24 29.35 -19.29
C GLY A 190 24.37 29.26 -18.03
N GLU A 191 24.51 30.22 -17.14
CA GLU A 191 23.84 30.24 -15.83
C GLU A 191 22.37 30.68 -15.85
N ASP A 192 21.82 31.16 -16.98
CA ASP A 192 20.56 31.95 -16.98
C ASP A 192 19.30 31.25 -17.54
N ASP A 193 19.38 29.99 -18.05
CA ASP A 193 18.24 29.35 -18.70
C ASP A 193 17.83 27.94 -18.13
N PHE A 194 18.13 27.67 -16.88
CA PHE A 194 17.80 26.36 -16.26
C PHE A 194 16.33 26.28 -15.85
N LYS A 195 15.44 25.99 -16.78
CA LYS A 195 14.10 25.48 -16.44
C LYS A 195 14.22 24.00 -16.07
N ILE A 196 14.26 23.73 -14.76
CA ILE A 196 14.16 22.35 -14.25
C ILE A 196 12.82 21.79 -14.71
N PRO A 197 12.78 20.63 -15.40
CA PRO A 197 11.51 20.02 -15.78
C PRO A 197 10.70 19.69 -14.52
N MET A 198 9.42 20.02 -14.53
CA MET A 198 8.52 19.69 -13.42
C MET A 198 8.14 18.21 -13.41
N GLY A 199 8.21 17.54 -14.55
CA GLY A 199 7.97 16.12 -14.72
C GLY A 199 8.84 15.51 -15.80
N ALA A 200 8.97 14.18 -15.76
CA ALA A 200 9.71 13.42 -16.75
C ALA A 200 9.22 11.99 -16.86
N ALA A 201 9.30 11.44 -18.06
CA ALA A 201 9.08 10.02 -18.32
C ALA A 201 10.36 9.37 -18.83
N PHE A 202 10.58 8.12 -18.39
CA PHE A 202 11.78 7.35 -18.73
C PHE A 202 11.40 5.94 -19.14
N ILE A 203 12.25 5.36 -20.00
CA ILE A 203 12.33 3.92 -20.21
C ILE A 203 13.73 3.48 -19.80
N TYR A 204 13.78 2.52 -18.90
CA TYR A 204 15.02 1.87 -18.45
C TYR A 204 15.05 0.44 -18.94
N GLN A 205 16.24 -0.06 -19.26
CA GLN A 205 16.46 -1.47 -19.42
C GLN A 205 16.47 -2.12 -18.03
N CYS A 206 15.69 -3.18 -17.88
CA CYS A 206 15.55 -3.93 -16.64
C CYS A 206 15.75 -5.41 -16.96
N LYS A 207 16.98 -5.93 -16.82
CA LYS A 207 17.25 -7.35 -17.05
C LYS A 207 17.00 -8.16 -15.80
N PRO A 208 16.13 -9.19 -15.88
CA PRO A 208 16.06 -10.21 -14.84
C PRO A 208 17.27 -11.14 -15.02
N ASP A 209 18.36 -10.92 -14.34
CA ASP A 209 19.37 -11.96 -14.23
C ASP A 209 18.90 -13.06 -13.29
N LYS A 210 19.45 -14.29 -13.42
CA LYS A 210 18.93 -15.51 -12.74
C LYS A 210 18.89 -15.41 -11.20
N LYS A 211 19.47 -14.37 -10.61
CA LYS A 211 19.45 -14.08 -9.17
C LYS A 211 19.02 -12.66 -8.81
N GLU A 212 19.08 -11.70 -9.71
CA GLU A 212 18.86 -10.29 -9.38
C GLU A 212 18.29 -9.55 -10.60
N ILE A 213 17.25 -8.75 -10.40
CA ILE A 213 16.72 -7.87 -11.42
C ILE A 213 17.42 -6.52 -11.25
N TYR A 214 18.10 -6.04 -12.27
CA TYR A 214 18.78 -4.76 -12.24
C TYR A 214 18.19 -3.77 -13.22
N ILE A 215 18.06 -2.53 -12.77
CA ILE A 215 17.90 -1.39 -13.67
C ILE A 215 19.29 -1.09 -14.22
N ILE A 216 19.53 -1.39 -15.50
CA ILE A 216 20.86 -1.33 -16.07
C ILE A 216 21.18 0.08 -16.55
N HIS A 217 20.37 0.61 -17.46
CA HIS A 217 20.59 1.95 -17.98
C HIS A 217 19.30 2.55 -18.53
N LYS A 218 19.33 3.88 -18.68
CA LYS A 218 18.27 4.64 -19.31
C LYS A 218 18.31 4.44 -20.82
N ILE A 219 17.19 4.04 -21.42
CA ILE A 219 17.03 3.89 -22.86
C ILE A 219 16.50 5.17 -23.48
N TRP A 220 15.43 5.72 -22.87
CA TRP A 220 14.75 6.89 -23.38
C TRP A 220 14.32 7.80 -22.24
N ALA A 221 14.22 9.13 -22.53
CA ALA A 221 13.76 10.13 -21.58
C ALA A 221 13.01 11.26 -22.28
N LYS A 222 11.94 11.73 -21.66
CA LYS A 222 11.16 12.90 -22.11
C LYS A 222 10.86 13.81 -20.91
N PRO A 223 11.36 15.06 -20.93
CA PRO A 223 10.98 16.07 -19.95
C PRO A 223 9.63 16.69 -20.28
N PHE A 224 8.90 17.12 -19.24
CA PHE A 224 7.64 17.84 -19.33
C PHE A 224 7.68 19.12 -18.50
N PRO A 225 7.01 20.20 -18.94
CA PRO A 225 6.95 21.46 -18.21
C PRO A 225 6.08 21.41 -16.97
N THR A 226 5.23 20.38 -16.84
CA THR A 226 4.35 20.11 -15.70
C THR A 226 4.62 18.75 -15.11
N GLN A 227 4.07 18.49 -13.93
CA GLN A 227 4.24 17.20 -13.26
C GLN A 227 3.60 16.07 -14.07
N THR A 228 4.28 14.92 -14.13
CA THR A 228 3.70 13.67 -14.63
C THR A 228 2.92 13.00 -13.52
N GLY A 229 1.76 12.41 -13.82
CA GLY A 229 0.89 11.76 -12.83
C GLY A 229 0.83 10.25 -13.00
N VAL A 230 0.30 9.80 -14.09
CA VAL A 230 -0.06 8.42 -14.37
C VAL A 230 0.55 7.96 -15.68
N ILE A 231 0.82 6.65 -15.77
CA ILE A 231 1.33 6.01 -16.99
C ILE A 231 0.56 4.73 -17.28
N TYR A 232 0.54 4.36 -18.55
CA TYR A 232 0.02 3.10 -19.04
C TYR A 232 0.89 2.56 -20.18
N TRP A 233 1.04 1.26 -20.27
CA TRP A 233 1.72 0.57 -21.34
C TRP A 233 0.77 -0.39 -22.06
N ASP A 234 0.53 -0.14 -23.35
CA ASP A 234 -0.14 -1.08 -24.24
C ASP A 234 0.92 -1.98 -24.90
N ASP A 235 1.02 -3.19 -24.40
CA ASP A 235 2.05 -4.14 -24.83
C ASP A 235 1.85 -4.64 -26.27
N LYS A 236 0.60 -4.73 -26.73
CA LYS A 236 0.27 -5.19 -28.07
C LYS A 236 0.69 -4.20 -29.17
N ASN A 237 0.44 -2.92 -28.95
CA ASN A 237 0.74 -1.88 -29.92
C ASN A 237 2.04 -1.12 -29.59
N GLU A 238 2.72 -1.46 -28.48
CA GLU A 238 3.95 -0.81 -27.98
C GLU A 238 3.75 0.70 -27.74
N ILE A 239 2.61 1.07 -27.15
CA ILE A 239 2.27 2.46 -26.88
C ILE A 239 2.43 2.79 -25.40
N TYR A 240 3.22 3.83 -25.12
CA TYR A 240 3.44 4.41 -23.79
C TYR A 240 2.60 5.66 -23.61
N CYS A 241 1.59 5.61 -22.74
CA CYS A 241 0.74 6.74 -22.42
C CYS A 241 1.17 7.41 -21.11
N ILE A 242 1.08 8.74 -21.07
CA ILE A 242 1.51 9.56 -19.94
C ILE A 242 0.46 10.65 -19.72
N GLY A 243 -0.13 10.67 -18.53
CA GLY A 243 -1.02 11.73 -18.06
C GLY A 243 -0.27 12.77 -17.23
N LEU A 244 -0.56 14.04 -17.45
CA LEU A 244 0.06 15.18 -16.77
C LEU A 244 -0.90 15.84 -15.77
N ASP A 245 -0.32 16.60 -14.84
CA ASP A 245 -1.08 17.37 -13.85
C ASP A 245 -1.77 18.63 -14.43
N ASP A 246 -1.48 18.99 -15.67
CA ASP A 246 -2.14 20.09 -16.40
C ASP A 246 -3.25 19.62 -17.37
N GLY A 247 -3.66 18.38 -17.27
CA GLY A 247 -4.74 17.79 -18.06
C GLY A 247 -4.31 17.24 -19.42
N ARG A 248 -3.04 17.36 -19.81
CA ARG A 248 -2.57 16.79 -21.08
C ARG A 248 -2.33 15.28 -20.96
N VAL A 249 -2.63 14.58 -22.06
CA VAL A 249 -2.29 13.17 -22.24
C VAL A 249 -1.40 13.03 -23.47
N PHE A 250 -0.28 12.35 -23.31
CA PHE A 250 0.65 12.01 -24.39
C PHE A 250 0.64 10.51 -24.63
N ALA A 251 0.71 10.13 -25.91
CA ALA A 251 0.98 8.76 -26.31
C ALA A 251 2.22 8.71 -27.21
N TYR A 252 3.14 7.81 -26.90
CA TYR A 252 4.35 7.56 -27.67
C TYR A 252 4.38 6.09 -28.09
N LYS A 253 4.65 5.84 -29.37
CA LYS A 253 4.85 4.49 -29.91
C LYS A 253 6.34 4.16 -29.89
N GLY A 254 6.66 3.02 -29.30
CA GLY A 254 7.97 2.42 -29.29
C GLY A 254 8.21 1.48 -30.46
N ASP A 255 9.42 0.99 -30.56
CA ASP A 255 9.84 -0.05 -31.49
C ASP A 255 10.81 -0.99 -30.78
N SER A 256 10.38 -2.21 -30.52
CA SER A 256 11.19 -3.25 -29.89
C SER A 256 12.41 -3.62 -30.71
N LYS A 257 12.38 -3.49 -32.06
CA LYS A 257 13.53 -3.74 -32.93
C LYS A 257 14.68 -2.75 -32.68
N THR A 258 14.36 -1.54 -32.26
CA THR A 258 15.34 -0.51 -31.88
C THR A 258 15.59 -0.44 -30.38
N TYR A 259 15.11 -1.46 -29.61
CA TYR A 259 15.20 -1.46 -28.14
C TYR A 259 14.66 -0.18 -27.51
N TYR A 260 13.59 0.39 -28.08
CA TYR A 260 12.93 1.62 -27.60
C TYR A 260 13.82 2.88 -27.54
N LEU A 261 14.96 2.89 -28.24
CA LEU A 261 15.83 4.06 -28.32
C LEU A 261 15.14 5.25 -29.01
N LYS A 262 14.18 4.98 -29.89
CA LYS A 262 13.38 5.98 -30.56
C LYS A 262 11.90 5.74 -30.25
N MET A 263 11.27 6.77 -29.67
CA MET A 263 9.83 6.80 -29.42
C MET A 263 9.20 7.88 -30.28
N SER A 264 8.23 7.54 -31.11
CA SER A 264 7.49 8.49 -31.93
C SER A 264 6.23 8.96 -31.19
N LYS A 265 5.98 10.28 -31.18
CA LYS A 265 4.74 10.84 -30.62
C LYS A 265 3.55 10.41 -31.50
N VAL A 266 2.58 9.72 -30.89
CA VAL A 266 1.31 9.34 -31.53
C VAL A 266 0.32 10.48 -31.43
N CYS A 267 0.11 11.00 -30.22
CA CYS A 267 -0.81 12.09 -29.98
C CYS A 267 -0.40 12.95 -28.79
N GLU A 268 -0.96 14.15 -28.74
CA GLU A 268 -0.99 15.04 -27.60
C GLU A 268 -2.41 15.56 -27.46
N LEU A 269 -3.11 15.17 -26.40
CA LEU A 269 -4.49 15.51 -26.13
C LEU A 269 -4.58 16.52 -25.00
N LYS A 270 -5.44 17.53 -25.14
CA LYS A 270 -5.65 18.57 -24.14
C LYS A 270 -7.15 18.82 -23.95
N PHE A 271 -7.83 17.87 -23.35
CA PHE A 271 -9.27 17.95 -23.08
C PHE A 271 -9.58 18.16 -21.61
N HIS A 272 -8.74 17.59 -20.73
CA HIS A 272 -8.87 17.81 -19.31
C HIS A 272 -8.33 19.19 -18.89
N THR A 273 -8.93 19.75 -17.84
CA THR A 273 -8.55 21.06 -17.27
C THR A 273 -7.77 20.94 -15.97
N ASP A 274 -7.65 19.73 -15.44
CA ASP A 274 -6.92 19.42 -14.21
C ASP A 274 -6.21 18.06 -14.34
N ARG A 275 -5.58 17.63 -13.30
CA ARG A 275 -4.72 16.46 -13.19
C ARG A 275 -5.34 15.19 -13.76
N VAL A 276 -4.66 14.57 -14.70
CA VAL A 276 -5.03 13.25 -15.23
C VAL A 276 -4.68 12.16 -14.20
N MET A 277 -5.67 11.39 -13.80
CA MET A 277 -5.55 10.37 -12.77
C MET A 277 -5.57 8.95 -13.29
N GLY A 278 -6.06 8.74 -14.51
CA GLY A 278 -6.06 7.45 -15.17
C GLY A 278 -5.91 7.60 -16.67
N VAL A 279 -5.10 6.73 -17.29
CA VAL A 279 -4.99 6.55 -18.75
C VAL A 279 -4.92 5.07 -19.04
N ALA A 280 -5.59 4.61 -20.10
CA ALA A 280 -5.50 3.23 -20.58
C ALA A 280 -5.82 3.16 -22.08
N ILE A 281 -5.31 2.14 -22.78
CA ILE A 281 -5.64 1.87 -24.19
C ILE A 281 -6.28 0.48 -24.28
N GLU A 282 -7.41 0.38 -24.94
CA GLU A 282 -7.95 -0.91 -25.36
C GLU A 282 -7.13 -1.41 -26.55
N PRO A 283 -6.40 -2.55 -26.40
CA PRO A 283 -5.36 -2.94 -27.36
C PRO A 283 -5.88 -3.31 -28.76
N ASN A 284 -7.15 -3.74 -28.89
CA ASN A 284 -7.72 -4.20 -30.17
C ASN A 284 -8.25 -3.04 -31.00
N THR A 285 -8.93 -2.10 -30.36
CA THR A 285 -9.55 -0.95 -31.02
C THR A 285 -8.66 0.30 -31.02
N LYS A 286 -7.57 0.31 -30.25
CA LYS A 286 -6.69 1.46 -30.02
C LYS A 286 -7.42 2.68 -29.46
N ARG A 287 -8.49 2.46 -28.70
CA ARG A 287 -9.21 3.54 -28.00
C ARG A 287 -8.47 3.87 -26.72
N LEU A 288 -8.08 5.12 -26.60
CA LEU A 288 -7.47 5.68 -25.41
C LEU A 288 -8.55 6.25 -24.50
N PHE A 289 -8.53 5.84 -23.25
CA PHE A 289 -9.39 6.33 -22.17
C PHE A 289 -8.59 7.18 -21.23
N SER A 290 -9.17 8.28 -20.75
CA SER A 290 -8.54 9.16 -19.74
C SER A 290 -9.58 9.72 -18.77
N CYS A 291 -9.22 9.77 -17.48
CA CYS A 291 -10.04 10.38 -16.43
C CYS A 291 -9.20 11.36 -15.59
N SER A 292 -9.86 12.36 -14.99
CA SER A 292 -9.20 13.46 -14.33
C SER A 292 -9.91 13.90 -13.05
N THR A 293 -9.17 14.64 -12.22
CA THR A 293 -9.72 15.40 -11.09
C THR A 293 -10.66 16.51 -11.52
N ASP A 294 -10.68 16.90 -12.80
CA ASP A 294 -11.68 17.81 -13.38
C ASP A 294 -13.09 17.19 -13.50
N LYS A 295 -13.27 15.96 -12.99
CA LYS A 295 -14.53 15.20 -12.94
C LYS A 295 -14.97 14.64 -14.29
N THR A 296 -14.12 14.68 -15.33
CA THR A 296 -14.44 14.21 -16.67
C THR A 296 -13.76 12.90 -17.02
N PHE A 297 -14.45 12.10 -17.84
CA PHE A 297 -13.98 10.85 -18.39
C PHE A 297 -14.17 10.86 -19.91
N TYR A 298 -13.08 10.68 -20.66
CA TYR A 298 -13.06 10.75 -22.12
C TYR A 298 -12.59 9.47 -22.79
N VAL A 299 -12.99 9.28 -24.04
CA VAL A 299 -12.43 8.32 -24.98
C VAL A 299 -11.97 9.01 -26.26
N THR A 300 -10.81 8.58 -26.77
CA THR A 300 -10.23 9.04 -28.03
C THR A 300 -9.87 7.82 -28.88
N ASP A 301 -10.27 7.82 -30.14
CA ASP A 301 -9.92 6.77 -31.10
C ASP A 301 -8.60 7.13 -31.79
N LEU A 302 -7.50 6.44 -31.41
CA LEU A 302 -6.17 6.67 -31.96
C LEU A 302 -5.99 6.05 -33.38
N SER A 303 -6.99 5.35 -33.92
CA SER A 303 -6.94 4.81 -35.29
C SER A 303 -7.37 5.83 -36.33
N LYS A 304 -7.98 6.94 -35.92
CA LYS A 304 -8.42 8.03 -36.79
C LYS A 304 -7.34 9.09 -36.94
N ASP A 305 -7.25 9.71 -38.12
CA ASP A 305 -6.28 10.79 -38.39
C ASP A 305 -6.57 12.04 -37.56
N GLU A 306 -7.84 12.34 -37.30
CA GLU A 306 -8.27 13.37 -36.36
C GLU A 306 -8.62 12.70 -35.02
N ASN A 307 -7.87 13.07 -33.99
CA ASN A 307 -8.08 12.57 -32.62
C ASN A 307 -9.35 13.19 -32.01
N GLU A 308 -10.51 12.74 -32.48
CA GLU A 308 -11.80 13.13 -31.91
C GLU A 308 -11.93 12.58 -30.49
N CYS A 309 -12.16 13.46 -29.53
CA CYS A 309 -12.35 13.14 -28.14
C CYS A 309 -13.82 13.21 -27.76
N ILE A 310 -14.35 12.11 -27.26
CA ILE A 310 -15.75 12.01 -26.83
C ILE A 310 -15.80 12.01 -25.32
N LEU A 311 -16.56 12.94 -24.75
CA LEU A 311 -16.90 12.94 -23.33
C LEU A 311 -17.87 11.79 -23.05
N ILE A 312 -17.46 10.86 -22.17
CA ILE A 312 -18.28 9.72 -21.77
C ILE A 312 -19.17 10.12 -20.60
N ASN A 313 -18.58 10.75 -19.59
CA ASN A 313 -19.31 11.11 -18.37
C ASN A 313 -18.63 12.27 -17.63
N THR A 314 -19.45 12.93 -16.78
CA THR A 314 -19.01 13.86 -15.75
C THR A 314 -19.45 13.33 -14.38
N SER A 315 -18.51 13.24 -13.43
CA SER A 315 -18.77 12.81 -12.06
C SER A 315 -19.08 14.00 -11.16
N MET A 316 -19.71 13.75 -10.01
CA MET A 316 -19.89 14.78 -8.96
C MET A 316 -18.57 15.16 -8.29
N ALA A 317 -17.58 14.26 -8.31
CA ALA A 317 -16.25 14.46 -7.72
C ALA A 317 -15.13 14.06 -8.68
N GLY A 318 -13.92 14.53 -8.43
CA GLY A 318 -12.74 14.21 -9.21
C GLY A 318 -12.44 12.71 -9.23
N PHE A 319 -12.12 12.16 -10.38
CA PHE A 319 -11.67 10.78 -10.50
C PHE A 319 -10.27 10.61 -9.88
N THR A 320 -10.01 9.44 -9.31
CA THR A 320 -8.77 9.16 -8.58
C THR A 320 -7.97 7.98 -9.13
N ASN A 321 -8.64 6.99 -9.74
CA ASN A 321 -7.98 5.85 -10.39
C ASN A 321 -8.83 5.36 -11.56
N MET A 322 -8.17 4.63 -12.46
CA MET A 322 -8.79 3.89 -13.55
C MET A 322 -8.07 2.55 -13.73
N GLU A 323 -8.83 1.49 -13.91
CA GLU A 323 -8.33 0.17 -14.30
C GLU A 323 -9.23 -0.42 -15.38
N MET A 324 -8.62 -1.11 -16.35
CA MET A 324 -9.33 -1.68 -17.49
C MET A 324 -9.24 -3.20 -17.47
N ASP A 325 -10.41 -3.84 -17.53
CA ASP A 325 -10.59 -5.28 -17.67
C ASP A 325 -10.90 -5.61 -19.13
N VAL A 326 -9.85 -5.74 -19.92
CA VAL A 326 -9.96 -6.00 -21.37
C VAL A 326 -10.69 -7.31 -21.68
N PRO A 327 -10.42 -8.45 -21.02
CA PRO A 327 -11.12 -9.70 -21.27
C PRO A 327 -12.65 -9.61 -21.10
N ASN A 328 -13.11 -8.87 -20.10
CA ASN A 328 -14.54 -8.73 -19.81
C ASN A 328 -15.13 -7.42 -20.36
N GLN A 329 -14.35 -6.66 -21.14
CA GLN A 329 -14.77 -5.41 -21.77
C GLN A 329 -15.35 -4.39 -20.78
N ARG A 330 -14.63 -4.14 -19.67
CA ARG A 330 -15.05 -3.22 -18.61
C ARG A 330 -13.97 -2.21 -18.26
N ILE A 331 -14.40 -1.02 -17.80
CA ILE A 331 -13.54 0.00 -17.20
C ILE A 331 -14.09 0.31 -15.82
N PHE A 332 -13.18 0.37 -14.86
CA PHE A 332 -13.45 0.74 -13.48
C PHE A 332 -12.85 2.11 -13.18
N LEU A 333 -13.66 3.00 -12.62
CA LEU A 333 -13.24 4.34 -12.19
C LEU A 333 -13.57 4.52 -10.72
N THR A 334 -12.65 5.13 -9.98
CA THR A 334 -12.91 5.54 -8.59
C THR A 334 -12.82 7.05 -8.45
N ASN A 335 -13.47 7.63 -7.44
CA ASN A 335 -13.50 9.06 -7.23
C ASN A 335 -13.19 9.50 -5.78
N GLU A 336 -13.20 10.81 -5.54
CA GLU A 336 -12.89 11.43 -4.25
C GLU A 336 -14.02 11.27 -3.21
N LEU A 337 -15.23 10.87 -3.61
CA LEU A 337 -16.36 10.58 -2.71
C LEU A 337 -16.46 9.10 -2.32
N GLY A 338 -15.50 8.27 -2.73
CA GLY A 338 -15.51 6.84 -2.39
C GLY A 338 -16.42 6.00 -3.30
N GLU A 339 -16.80 6.52 -4.46
CA GLU A 339 -17.60 5.78 -5.45
C GLU A 339 -16.69 4.99 -6.39
N LEU A 340 -17.18 3.83 -6.82
CA LEU A 340 -16.63 2.98 -7.86
C LEU A 340 -17.63 2.87 -9.00
N SER A 341 -17.29 3.40 -10.17
CA SER A 341 -18.11 3.34 -11.37
C SER A 341 -17.60 2.25 -12.31
N VAL A 342 -18.50 1.45 -12.86
CA VAL A 342 -18.20 0.38 -13.81
C VAL A 342 -18.83 0.72 -15.16
N TYR A 343 -18.00 0.77 -16.20
CA TYR A 343 -18.43 1.03 -17.58
C TYR A 343 -18.24 -0.20 -18.46
N SER A 344 -19.18 -0.44 -19.38
CA SER A 344 -19.05 -1.43 -20.42
C SER A 344 -18.39 -0.82 -21.66
N MET A 345 -17.36 -1.51 -22.21
CA MET A 345 -16.72 -1.17 -23.47
C MET A 345 -17.35 -1.88 -24.69
N GLN A 346 -18.44 -2.63 -24.50
CA GLN A 346 -19.15 -3.30 -25.61
C GLN A 346 -19.82 -2.31 -26.55
N THR A 347 -20.09 -1.10 -26.06
CA THR A 347 -20.63 0.01 -26.86
C THR A 347 -19.58 1.08 -27.09
N TYR A 348 -19.80 1.94 -28.09
CA TYR A 348 -18.98 3.12 -28.34
C TYR A 348 -19.88 4.36 -28.50
N PRO A 349 -19.76 5.37 -27.62
CA PRO A 349 -18.90 5.41 -26.43
C PRO A 349 -19.30 4.38 -25.36
N PRO A 350 -18.40 4.07 -24.41
CA PRO A 350 -18.71 3.20 -23.27
C PRO A 350 -19.92 3.68 -22.46
N THR A 351 -20.70 2.74 -21.98
CA THR A 351 -21.90 3.04 -21.18
C THR A 351 -21.70 2.69 -19.72
N LEU A 352 -22.21 3.53 -18.81
CA LEU A 352 -22.22 3.25 -17.38
C LEU A 352 -23.14 2.06 -17.10
N VAL A 353 -22.57 1.02 -16.48
CA VAL A 353 -23.30 -0.17 -16.06
C VAL A 353 -23.77 -0.02 -14.61
N ARG A 354 -22.89 0.49 -13.75
CA ARG A 354 -23.15 0.56 -12.31
C ARG A 354 -22.27 1.58 -11.60
N ASN A 355 -22.84 2.18 -10.54
CA ASN A 355 -22.13 2.90 -9.50
C ASN A 355 -22.26 2.12 -8.18
N LEU A 356 -21.14 1.94 -7.50
CA LEU A 356 -21.03 1.31 -6.20
C LEU A 356 -20.48 2.34 -5.21
N GLN A 357 -21.11 2.45 -4.04
CA GLN A 357 -20.58 3.25 -2.95
C GLN A 357 -19.81 2.34 -2.01
N THR A 358 -18.52 2.66 -1.75
CA THR A 358 -17.79 2.02 -0.67
C THR A 358 -18.37 2.46 0.69
N SER A 359 -18.11 1.70 1.74
CA SER A 359 -18.65 1.96 3.09
C SER A 359 -18.25 3.32 3.69
N SER A 360 -17.30 4.01 3.08
CA SER A 360 -16.80 5.30 3.55
C SER A 360 -16.89 6.33 2.42
N LEU A 361 -17.49 7.48 2.72
CA LEU A 361 -17.52 8.67 1.87
C LEU A 361 -16.14 9.35 1.84
N SER A 362 -15.10 8.60 1.51
CA SER A 362 -13.71 9.04 1.59
C SER A 362 -12.97 8.72 0.31
N SER A 363 -12.14 9.65 -0.14
CA SER A 363 -11.38 9.55 -1.39
C SER A 363 -10.62 8.23 -1.50
N ILE A 364 -10.92 7.46 -2.55
CA ILE A 364 -10.21 6.23 -2.89
C ILE A 364 -8.88 6.60 -3.54
N ARG A 365 -7.76 6.18 -2.97
CA ARG A 365 -6.41 6.45 -3.49
C ARG A 365 -5.67 5.22 -3.97
N ALA A 366 -6.03 4.05 -3.45
CA ALA A 366 -5.54 2.77 -3.92
C ALA A 366 -6.69 1.99 -4.56
N PHE A 367 -6.40 1.39 -5.71
CA PHE A 367 -7.35 0.56 -6.44
C PHE A 367 -6.61 -0.61 -7.10
N HIS A 368 -7.17 -1.81 -7.00
CA HIS A 368 -6.60 -3.00 -7.62
C HIS A 368 -7.66 -4.07 -7.82
N ILE A 369 -7.56 -4.82 -8.92
CA ILE A 369 -8.44 -5.94 -9.24
C ILE A 369 -7.63 -7.23 -9.23
N ASP A 370 -8.07 -8.20 -8.45
CA ASP A 370 -7.60 -9.58 -8.48
C ASP A 370 -8.53 -10.42 -9.36
N TYR A 371 -8.15 -10.56 -10.61
CA TYR A 371 -8.95 -11.33 -11.58
C TYR A 371 -8.97 -12.83 -11.29
N LYS A 372 -7.99 -13.36 -10.58
CA LYS A 372 -7.90 -14.79 -10.26
C LYS A 372 -8.91 -15.19 -9.18
N ASN A 373 -9.04 -14.35 -8.16
CA ASN A 373 -9.96 -14.59 -7.04
C ASN A 373 -11.26 -13.81 -7.16
N ASN A 374 -11.44 -13.03 -8.22
CA ASN A 374 -12.61 -12.16 -8.45
C ASN A 374 -12.84 -11.14 -7.33
N TYR A 375 -11.77 -10.46 -6.88
CA TYR A 375 -11.84 -9.42 -5.87
C TYR A 375 -11.48 -8.04 -6.42
N ILE A 376 -12.16 -7.03 -5.89
CA ILE A 376 -11.82 -5.61 -6.06
C ILE A 376 -11.35 -5.08 -4.70
N PHE A 377 -10.20 -4.43 -4.70
CA PHE A 377 -9.62 -3.80 -3.51
C PHE A 377 -9.61 -2.29 -3.68
N THR A 378 -10.12 -1.57 -2.67
CA THR A 378 -10.01 -0.11 -2.60
C THR A 378 -9.41 0.29 -1.26
N GLY A 379 -8.47 1.24 -1.31
CA GLY A 379 -7.88 1.86 -0.12
C GLY A 379 -8.11 3.36 -0.13
N ASN A 380 -8.51 3.94 0.99
CA ASN A 380 -8.90 5.33 1.06
C ASN A 380 -7.96 6.20 1.91
N VAL A 381 -8.22 7.52 1.94
CA VAL A 381 -7.43 8.47 2.71
C VAL A 381 -7.64 8.34 4.22
N GLY A 382 -8.68 7.66 4.69
CA GLY A 382 -8.94 7.34 6.09
C GLY A 382 -8.27 6.04 6.56
N GLY A 383 -7.45 5.39 5.71
CA GLY A 383 -6.75 4.15 6.08
C GLY A 383 -7.61 2.88 6.02
N LYS A 384 -8.83 2.97 5.51
CA LYS A 384 -9.71 1.82 5.35
C LYS A 384 -9.49 1.13 4.02
N ILE A 385 -9.59 -0.20 4.04
CA ILE A 385 -9.54 -1.06 2.87
C ILE A 385 -10.88 -1.75 2.75
N CYS A 386 -11.54 -1.59 1.59
CA CYS A 386 -12.75 -2.33 1.27
C CYS A 386 -12.43 -3.43 0.27
N ILE A 387 -13.02 -4.60 0.46
CA ILE A 387 -12.92 -5.75 -0.42
C ILE A 387 -14.32 -6.03 -0.96
N MET A 388 -14.45 -6.07 -2.27
CA MET A 388 -15.69 -6.35 -2.98
C MET A 388 -15.52 -7.53 -3.91
N ASN A 389 -16.57 -8.28 -4.18
CA ASN A 389 -16.57 -9.27 -5.25
C ASN A 389 -16.55 -8.59 -6.61
N LEU A 390 -15.72 -9.09 -7.51
CA LEU A 390 -15.81 -8.78 -8.94
C LEU A 390 -16.92 -9.66 -9.53
N PRO A 391 -18.05 -9.12 -10.02
CA PRO A 391 -19.19 -9.95 -10.33
C PRO A 391 -19.08 -10.63 -11.66
N GLU A 392 -19.63 -11.83 -11.74
CA GLU A 392 -19.87 -12.51 -13.03
C GLU A 392 -21.05 -11.94 -13.79
N LYS A 393 -22.11 -11.53 -13.13
CA LYS A 393 -23.29 -10.85 -13.71
C LYS A 393 -24.11 -10.17 -12.62
N ASN A 394 -24.09 -8.85 -12.57
CA ASN A 394 -25.03 -7.97 -11.82
C ASN A 394 -25.20 -8.18 -10.30
N LYS A 395 -24.30 -8.86 -9.61
CA LYS A 395 -24.38 -9.10 -8.17
C LYS A 395 -23.13 -8.64 -7.42
N GLU A 396 -22.73 -7.40 -7.62
CA GLU A 396 -21.61 -6.82 -6.88
C GLU A 396 -22.03 -6.62 -5.41
N ARG A 397 -21.26 -7.20 -4.53
CA ARG A 397 -21.51 -7.15 -3.09
C ARG A 397 -20.23 -6.82 -2.36
N LEU A 398 -20.32 -5.92 -1.40
CA LEU A 398 -19.26 -5.71 -0.43
C LEU A 398 -19.07 -7.01 0.38
N ILE A 399 -17.83 -7.56 0.37
CA ILE A 399 -17.50 -8.79 1.10
C ILE A 399 -17.07 -8.44 2.50
N SER A 400 -16.10 -7.54 2.62
CA SER A 400 -15.55 -7.15 3.91
C SER A 400 -14.90 -5.77 3.83
N GLU A 401 -14.72 -5.17 5.00
CA GLU A 401 -13.94 -3.96 5.20
C GLU A 401 -12.82 -4.25 6.17
N ILE A 402 -11.59 -3.96 5.77
CA ILE A 402 -10.40 -4.08 6.61
C ILE A 402 -9.97 -2.67 6.98
N SER A 403 -9.93 -2.37 8.26
CA SER A 403 -9.38 -1.11 8.76
C SER A 403 -7.92 -1.28 9.17
N ASN A 404 -7.10 -0.28 8.88
CA ASN A 404 -5.68 -0.27 9.26
C ASN A 404 -5.56 0.03 10.75
N PHE A 405 -5.68 -1.00 11.60
CA PHE A 405 -5.58 -0.87 13.04
C PHE A 405 -4.14 -0.65 13.50
N GLY A 406 -3.94 0.32 14.38
CA GLY A 406 -2.73 0.43 15.22
C GLY A 406 -1.71 1.48 14.80
N VAL A 407 -1.89 2.24 13.71
CA VAL A 407 -0.92 3.26 13.30
C VAL A 407 -1.55 4.61 12.94
N GLY A 408 -2.72 4.90 13.47
CA GLY A 408 -3.50 6.08 13.10
C GLY A 408 -4.11 5.97 11.70
N GLU A 409 -4.95 6.90 11.34
CA GLU A 409 -5.61 6.98 10.03
C GLU A 409 -4.58 7.33 8.94
N GLN A 410 -3.85 6.31 8.47
CA GLN A 410 -2.82 6.49 7.44
C GLN A 410 -3.43 6.28 6.06
N LYS A 411 -3.25 7.26 5.17
CA LYS A 411 -3.72 7.18 3.80
C LYS A 411 -3.12 6.00 3.06
N ILE A 412 -3.94 5.07 2.60
CA ILE A 412 -3.53 3.99 1.72
C ILE A 412 -3.36 4.58 0.32
N ARG A 413 -2.16 4.44 -0.25
CA ARG A 413 -1.78 5.01 -1.54
C ARG A 413 -1.83 4.02 -2.68
N VAL A 414 -1.51 2.78 -2.40
CA VAL A 414 -1.42 1.72 -3.40
C VAL A 414 -1.70 0.37 -2.75
N CYS A 415 -2.30 -0.54 -3.49
CA CYS A 415 -2.49 -1.93 -3.08
C CYS A 415 -2.20 -2.90 -4.24
N ARG A 416 -1.79 -4.11 -3.88
CA ARG A 416 -1.60 -5.25 -4.80
C ARG A 416 -2.00 -6.52 -4.07
N SER A 417 -2.54 -7.50 -4.78
CA SER A 417 -2.87 -8.81 -4.21
C SER A 417 -1.80 -9.86 -4.52
N ASP A 418 -1.67 -10.82 -3.61
CA ASP A 418 -1.11 -12.13 -3.91
C ASP A 418 -2.29 -13.10 -4.08
N PRO A 419 -2.61 -13.46 -5.33
CA PRO A 419 -3.78 -14.29 -5.60
C PRO A 419 -3.58 -15.77 -5.24
N VAL A 420 -2.35 -16.18 -4.93
CA VAL A 420 -2.01 -17.57 -4.56
C VAL A 420 -2.14 -17.75 -3.05
N ASN A 421 -1.60 -16.80 -2.29
CA ASN A 421 -1.56 -16.88 -0.83
C ASN A 421 -2.75 -16.21 -0.15
N TYR A 422 -3.70 -15.62 -0.91
CA TYR A 422 -4.82 -14.84 -0.38
C TYR A 422 -4.35 -13.69 0.51
N GLU A 423 -3.41 -12.89 0.00
CA GLU A 423 -2.82 -11.77 0.70
C GLU A 423 -3.05 -10.46 -0.05
N LEU A 424 -3.13 -9.38 0.71
CA LEU A 424 -3.17 -8.02 0.19
C LEU A 424 -1.94 -7.27 0.69
N ILE A 425 -1.24 -6.61 -0.22
CA ILE A 425 -0.08 -5.78 0.06
C ILE A 425 -0.50 -4.32 -0.10
N THR A 426 -0.32 -3.50 0.93
CA THR A 426 -0.66 -2.07 0.90
C THR A 426 0.54 -1.21 1.16
N GLY A 427 0.61 -0.06 0.48
CA GLY A 427 1.59 1.00 0.70
C GLY A 427 0.93 2.29 1.17
N ASP A 428 1.49 2.93 2.19
CA ASP A 428 0.93 4.10 2.83
C ASP A 428 1.69 5.42 2.56
N GLU A 429 1.12 6.53 3.05
CA GLU A 429 1.68 7.89 2.96
C GLU A 429 3.00 8.04 3.74
N ASN A 430 3.26 7.20 4.76
CA ASN A 430 4.45 7.26 5.60
C ASN A 430 5.59 6.35 5.11
N GLY A 431 5.39 5.66 3.98
CA GLY A 431 6.39 4.79 3.38
C GLY A 431 6.43 3.39 3.96
N ARG A 432 5.37 2.96 4.62
CA ARG A 432 5.24 1.61 5.14
C ARG A 432 4.51 0.72 4.17
N VAL A 433 4.95 -0.53 4.11
CA VAL A 433 4.25 -1.62 3.43
C VAL A 433 3.70 -2.55 4.48
N THR A 434 2.43 -2.93 4.32
CA THR A 434 1.76 -3.90 5.18
C THR A 434 1.22 -5.03 4.32
N ILE A 435 1.44 -6.27 4.75
CA ILE A 435 0.85 -7.46 4.16
C ILE A 435 -0.29 -7.92 5.06
N TRP A 436 -1.44 -8.18 4.47
CA TRP A 436 -2.67 -8.57 5.13
C TRP A 436 -3.09 -9.96 4.72
N ASN A 437 -3.55 -10.76 5.66
CA ASN A 437 -4.23 -12.02 5.37
C ASN A 437 -5.70 -11.72 5.04
N LEU A 438 -6.14 -12.06 3.83
CA LEU A 438 -7.50 -11.78 3.36
C LEU A 438 -8.57 -12.63 4.05
N LYS A 439 -8.20 -13.80 4.59
CA LYS A 439 -9.13 -14.67 5.31
C LYS A 439 -9.46 -14.13 6.70
N THR A 440 -8.46 -13.57 7.37
CA THR A 440 -8.59 -13.11 8.76
C THR A 440 -8.77 -11.58 8.87
N GLY A 441 -8.47 -10.83 7.80
CA GLY A 441 -8.45 -9.37 7.83
C GLY A 441 -7.31 -8.77 8.67
N LYS A 442 -6.34 -9.57 9.11
CA LYS A 442 -5.26 -9.14 10.01
C LYS A 442 -3.95 -8.90 9.28
N PRO A 443 -3.10 -7.96 9.77
CA PRO A 443 -1.77 -7.80 9.22
C PRO A 443 -0.88 -9.00 9.58
N ILE A 444 -0.16 -9.51 8.57
CA ILE A 444 0.86 -10.56 8.74
C ILE A 444 2.22 -9.90 8.96
N TYR A 445 2.53 -8.87 8.18
CA TYR A 445 3.85 -8.25 8.14
C TYR A 445 3.77 -6.75 7.87
N LEU A 446 4.68 -5.99 8.49
CA LEU A 446 4.79 -4.55 8.30
C LEU A 446 6.25 -4.12 8.35
N TRP A 447 6.69 -3.27 7.40
CA TRP A 447 8.02 -2.65 7.42
C TRP A 447 8.04 -1.26 6.79
N GLU A 448 9.06 -0.48 7.11
CA GLU A 448 9.31 0.83 6.51
C GLU A 448 10.12 0.66 5.21
N ALA A 449 9.44 0.66 4.07
CA ALA A 449 10.07 0.56 2.77
C ALA A 449 10.71 1.89 2.33
N HIS A 450 10.01 3.01 2.55
CA HIS A 450 10.46 4.37 2.21
C HIS A 450 10.30 5.29 3.42
N PRO A 451 11.24 5.28 4.40
CA PRO A 451 11.10 6.02 5.65
C PRO A 451 10.75 7.50 5.44
N LYS A 452 9.67 7.97 6.07
CA LYS A 452 9.15 9.34 6.00
C LYS A 452 8.77 9.82 4.59
N SER A 453 8.55 8.89 3.65
CA SER A 453 8.23 9.22 2.27
C SER A 453 7.10 8.33 1.76
N ALA A 454 6.07 8.94 1.13
CA ALA A 454 4.93 8.18 0.62
C ALA A 454 5.35 7.16 -0.43
N ILE A 455 4.78 5.96 -0.36
CA ILE A 455 4.82 4.97 -1.43
C ILE A 455 3.83 5.44 -2.49
N THR A 456 4.29 5.56 -3.72
CA THR A 456 3.48 6.08 -4.83
C THR A 456 3.02 4.99 -5.77
N GLN A 457 3.80 3.93 -5.90
CA GLN A 457 3.50 2.79 -6.75
C GLN A 457 4.14 1.53 -6.21
N MET A 458 3.49 0.38 -6.49
CA MET A 458 4.02 -0.96 -6.23
C MET A 458 3.77 -1.86 -7.44
N TRP A 459 4.67 -2.79 -7.65
CA TRP A 459 4.50 -3.89 -8.60
C TRP A 459 4.93 -5.18 -7.89
N TYR A 460 4.08 -6.21 -7.96
CA TYR A 460 4.33 -7.47 -7.28
C TYR A 460 4.36 -8.63 -8.27
N GLN A 461 5.48 -9.35 -8.26
CA GLN A 461 5.67 -10.57 -9.02
C GLN A 461 5.47 -11.76 -8.09
N TYR A 462 4.24 -12.24 -8.02
CA TYR A 462 3.82 -13.26 -7.05
C TYR A 462 4.48 -14.63 -7.29
N ASP A 463 4.85 -14.99 -8.52
CA ASP A 463 5.55 -16.24 -8.86
C ASP A 463 6.99 -16.30 -8.33
N LYS A 464 7.59 -15.15 -8.05
CA LYS A 464 8.95 -15.02 -7.49
C LYS A 464 8.99 -14.40 -6.09
N HIS A 465 7.84 -14.03 -5.56
CA HIS A 465 7.70 -13.29 -4.30
C HIS A 465 8.55 -12.02 -4.25
N ILE A 466 8.62 -11.30 -5.38
CA ILE A 466 9.37 -10.05 -5.51
C ILE A 466 8.42 -8.87 -5.54
N LEU A 467 8.59 -7.94 -4.60
CA LEU A 467 7.86 -6.69 -4.53
C LEU A 467 8.76 -5.52 -4.92
N TRP A 468 8.29 -4.69 -5.84
CA TRP A 468 8.89 -3.41 -6.17
C TRP A 468 8.08 -2.29 -5.55
N THR A 469 8.78 -1.30 -4.98
CA THR A 469 8.16 -0.11 -4.40
C THR A 469 8.84 1.15 -4.94
N GLY A 470 8.05 2.14 -5.32
CA GLY A 470 8.52 3.47 -5.70
C GLY A 470 8.03 4.52 -4.70
N GLY A 471 8.89 5.45 -4.34
CA GLY A 471 8.59 6.48 -3.34
C GLY A 471 8.90 7.90 -3.80
N LYS A 472 8.34 8.87 -3.06
CA LYS A 472 8.67 10.30 -3.23
C LYS A 472 10.11 10.62 -2.86
N ASP A 473 10.83 9.68 -2.22
CA ASP A 473 12.24 9.77 -1.82
C ASP A 473 13.23 9.54 -2.97
N LEU A 474 12.77 9.60 -4.21
CA LEU A 474 13.55 9.41 -5.44
C LEU A 474 14.09 8.00 -5.61
N ARG A 475 13.47 7.00 -4.97
CA ARG A 475 13.96 5.62 -4.96
C ARG A 475 12.95 4.65 -5.54
N ILE A 476 13.48 3.64 -6.20
CA ILE A 476 12.77 2.39 -6.51
C ILE A 476 13.52 1.28 -5.80
N LYS A 477 12.83 0.55 -4.95
CA LYS A 477 13.40 -0.53 -4.17
C LYS A 477 12.75 -1.85 -4.52
N MET A 478 13.53 -2.92 -4.39
CA MET A 478 13.09 -4.27 -4.63
C MET A 478 13.27 -5.10 -3.37
N TRP A 479 12.25 -5.89 -3.05
CA TRP A 479 12.16 -6.67 -1.83
C TRP A 479 11.89 -8.13 -2.17
N GLN A 480 12.66 -9.04 -1.60
CA GLN A 480 12.32 -10.45 -1.57
C GLN A 480 11.37 -10.69 -0.41
N LEU A 481 10.18 -11.17 -0.69
CA LEU A 481 9.24 -11.64 0.32
C LEU A 481 9.52 -13.12 0.60
N PRO A 482 9.21 -13.64 1.80
CA PRO A 482 9.28 -15.05 2.11
C PRO A 482 8.35 -15.86 1.18
N GLU A 483 8.76 -17.07 0.79
CA GLU A 483 7.92 -17.98 -0.01
C GLU A 483 6.66 -18.40 0.74
N LYS A 484 6.78 -18.58 2.04
CA LYS A 484 5.67 -18.83 2.96
C LYS A 484 5.87 -17.99 4.21
N TRP A 485 4.85 -17.27 4.60
CA TRP A 485 4.77 -16.75 5.96
C TRP A 485 4.57 -17.94 6.86
N VAL A 486 5.39 -18.08 7.91
CA VAL A 486 5.30 -19.20 8.86
C VAL A 486 3.98 -19.06 9.64
N SER A 487 2.92 -19.56 9.07
CA SER A 487 1.57 -19.55 9.60
C SER A 487 0.74 -20.69 9.05
N GLU A 488 1.35 -21.90 8.88
CA GLU A 488 0.55 -23.09 8.56
C GLU A 488 -0.50 -23.37 9.64
N ASP A 489 -0.31 -22.87 10.87
CA ASP A 489 -1.24 -23.05 11.99
C ASP A 489 -2.37 -21.99 12.06
N PHE A 490 -2.39 -20.97 11.22
CA PHE A 490 -3.59 -20.10 11.13
C PHE A 490 -4.81 -20.82 10.57
N ASN A 491 -4.63 -21.98 9.95
CA ASN A 491 -5.75 -22.82 9.51
C ASN A 491 -6.45 -23.54 10.68
N THR A 492 -5.83 -23.65 11.86
CA THR A 492 -6.45 -24.23 13.05
C THR A 492 -7.39 -23.26 13.78
N PHE A 493 -7.37 -21.96 13.45
CA PHE A 493 -8.32 -20.98 13.97
C PHE A 493 -9.66 -20.95 13.24
N GLU A 494 -9.92 -21.84 12.28
CA GLU A 494 -11.25 -21.96 11.64
C GLU A 494 -12.37 -22.36 12.60
N ASN A 495 -12.04 -22.72 13.85
CA ASN A 495 -13.02 -23.17 14.86
C ASN A 495 -13.10 -22.27 16.11
N THR A 496 -12.57 -21.07 16.13
CA THR A 496 -12.76 -20.16 17.26
C THR A 496 -13.82 -19.10 16.96
N GLU A 497 -14.64 -18.83 17.98
CA GLU A 497 -15.84 -17.99 17.97
C GLU A 497 -15.73 -16.59 17.30
N VAL A 498 -14.52 -16.13 16.99
CA VAL A 498 -14.29 -14.80 16.40
C VAL A 498 -14.65 -14.73 14.92
N SER A 499 -14.45 -15.82 14.14
CA SER A 499 -14.94 -15.89 12.75
C SER A 499 -16.46 -15.91 12.72
N ASN A 500 -17.07 -16.51 13.75
CA ASN A 500 -18.52 -16.53 13.94
C ASN A 500 -19.07 -15.18 14.39
N ILE A 501 -18.32 -14.37 15.16
CA ILE A 501 -18.79 -13.05 15.63
C ILE A 501 -18.83 -12.03 14.46
N THR A 502 -17.81 -11.99 13.60
CA THR A 502 -17.80 -11.07 12.44
C THR A 502 -18.82 -11.52 11.39
N ALA A 503 -18.91 -12.83 11.10
CA ALA A 503 -19.95 -13.41 10.26
C ALA A 503 -21.34 -13.18 10.86
N LYS A 504 -21.52 -13.35 12.18
CA LYS A 504 -22.78 -13.15 12.88
C LYS A 504 -23.23 -11.69 12.89
N ILE A 505 -22.33 -10.74 13.10
CA ILE A 505 -22.62 -9.28 13.02
C ILE A 505 -23.03 -8.89 11.60
N VAL A 506 -22.38 -9.43 10.57
CA VAL A 506 -22.73 -9.19 9.16
C VAL A 506 -24.06 -9.86 8.83
N THR A 507 -24.29 -11.09 9.30
CA THR A 507 -25.56 -11.82 9.09
C THR A 507 -26.71 -11.15 9.85
N GLU A 508 -26.54 -10.76 11.12
CA GLU A 508 -27.56 -10.04 11.89
C GLU A 508 -27.90 -8.65 11.33
N LYS A 509 -26.91 -7.94 10.75
CA LYS A 509 -27.18 -6.67 10.03
C LYS A 509 -27.93 -6.90 8.72
N LEU A 510 -27.66 -8.01 8.04
CA LEU A 510 -28.36 -8.40 6.81
C LEU A 510 -29.77 -8.92 7.10
N GLU A 511 -29.96 -9.71 8.16
CA GLU A 511 -31.27 -10.17 8.59
C GLU A 511 -32.13 -9.01 9.09
N LYS A 512 -31.58 -8.04 9.84
CA LYS A 512 -32.28 -6.81 10.22
C LYS A 512 -32.62 -5.92 9.02
N ALA A 513 -31.82 -5.91 7.96
CA ALA A 513 -32.11 -5.19 6.73
C ALA A 513 -33.18 -5.92 5.89
N ASN A 514 -33.17 -7.26 5.87
CA ASN A 514 -34.19 -8.07 5.18
C ASN A 514 -35.52 -8.08 5.94
N ASN A 515 -35.52 -8.22 7.27
CA ASN A 515 -36.73 -8.20 8.09
C ASN A 515 -37.41 -6.82 8.14
N ARG A 516 -36.67 -5.73 7.84
CA ARG A 516 -37.29 -4.43 7.58
C ARG A 516 -38.01 -4.35 6.24
N LYS A 517 -37.61 -5.20 5.26
CA LYS A 517 -38.31 -5.28 3.97
C LYS A 517 -39.52 -6.21 3.96
N GLU A 518 -39.59 -7.18 4.87
CA GLU A 518 -40.75 -8.10 4.97
C GLU A 518 -41.86 -7.55 5.85
N GLY A 519 -41.65 -6.43 6.57
CA GLY A 519 -42.66 -5.77 7.39
C GLY A 519 -43.36 -4.57 6.73
N GLU A 520 -43.02 -4.20 5.52
CA GLU A 520 -43.59 -3.09 4.75
C GLU A 520 -43.96 -3.53 3.34
N GLU A 521 -44.76 -4.57 3.22
CA GLU A 521 -45.59 -4.79 2.04
C GLU A 521 -46.94 -4.11 2.25
N ASP A 522 -46.96 -2.80 2.01
CA ASP A 522 -48.09 -2.12 1.36
C ASP A 522 -47.68 -0.67 1.09
N SER A 523 -47.82 -0.30 -0.19
CA SER A 523 -47.73 1.02 -0.80
C SER A 523 -46.32 1.56 -1.11
N ASP A 524 -46.15 1.81 -2.41
CA ASP A 524 -45.24 2.72 -3.09
C ASP A 524 -43.93 2.12 -3.65
N ASP A 525 -44.09 1.67 -4.86
CA ASP A 525 -43.08 1.19 -5.84
C ASP A 525 -42.13 2.29 -6.37
N ASP A 526 -41.84 3.37 -5.59
CA ASP A 526 -41.08 4.52 -6.11
C ASP A 526 -39.84 4.95 -5.30
N ASP A 527 -39.43 4.25 -4.23
CA ASP A 527 -38.38 4.76 -3.33
C ASP A 527 -37.01 4.05 -3.41
N LEU A 528 -36.74 3.20 -4.40
CA LEU A 528 -35.40 2.63 -4.62
C LEU A 528 -34.42 3.58 -5.33
N ASN A 529 -34.91 4.76 -5.76
CA ASN A 529 -34.09 5.86 -6.31
C ASN A 529 -33.85 7.01 -5.33
N GLY A 530 -34.32 6.94 -4.10
CA GLY A 530 -34.38 8.05 -3.15
C GLY A 530 -33.14 8.38 -2.36
N TRP A 531 -32.02 7.61 -2.51
CA TRP A 531 -30.77 7.85 -1.75
C TRP A 531 -29.73 8.69 -2.50
N CYS A 532 -30.04 9.14 -3.71
CA CYS A 532 -29.14 10.01 -4.48
C CYS A 532 -29.38 11.51 -4.30
N TYR A 533 -30.44 11.96 -3.63
CA TYR A 533 -30.74 13.40 -3.52
C TYR A 533 -31.24 13.78 -2.12
N ARG A 534 -30.36 14.06 -1.18
CA ARG A 534 -30.59 15.10 -0.19
C ARG A 534 -29.54 16.18 -0.32
N LYS A 535 -30.02 17.33 -0.80
CA LYS A 535 -29.35 18.62 -0.77
C LYS A 535 -28.90 18.95 0.66
N TYR A 536 -27.62 19.25 0.82
CA TYR A 536 -27.14 20.42 1.59
C TYR A 536 -25.77 20.79 1.04
#